data_e24e8f5f32af367419f133097dc98767
#
_entry.id   e24e8f5f32af367419f133097dc98767
#
_cell.length_a   1.000
_cell.length_b   1.000
_cell.length_c   1.000
_cell.angle_alpha   90.00
_cell.angle_beta   90.00
_cell.angle_gamma   90.00
#
_symmetry.space_group_name_H-M   'P 1'
#
loop_
_entity.id
_entity.type
_entity.pdbx_description
1 polymer ?
#
loop_
_entity_poly.entity_id
_entity_poly.type
_entity_poly.pdbx_seq_one_letter_code
_entity_poly.pdbx_strand_id
1 'polypeptide(L)'
;VIVDWFSDPADDTPVLYLRTRGSDGVLKERYLYSGDEGYVTPFCWVRQSAPQWVLNRLRNLNAVVHRNVTAKGVDGHNLWKVTVRTPGALWEIREKCEKWTYEADVQYHDQVLLSMYPGVDDFPEFHPRKWYFDMEWNTTGACEITVIAVVDSDHEHPVVFAWSEESKRGSITKTEWIDRYDGYELRTYISEQM
;
A
#
# COMPACT_ATOMS: atom_id res chain seq x y z
N VAL A 1 5.20 9.83 -2.46
CA VAL A 1 3.97 9.46 -3.17
C VAL A 1 3.40 8.22 -2.50
N ILE A 2 2.11 8.23 -2.21
CA ILE A 2 1.34 7.04 -1.83
C ILE A 2 0.45 6.73 -3.01
N VAL A 3 0.48 5.49 -3.45
CA VAL A 3 -0.41 4.97 -4.48
C VAL A 3 -1.26 3.88 -3.86
N ASP A 4 -2.55 3.99 -4.05
CA ASP A 4 -3.52 2.97 -3.69
C ASP A 4 -4.53 2.84 -4.84
N TRP A 5 -5.38 1.85 -4.78
CA TRP A 5 -6.42 1.65 -5.77
C TRP A 5 -7.63 0.93 -5.17
N PHE A 6 -8.78 1.15 -5.78
CA PHE A 6 -10.01 0.43 -5.48
C PHE A 6 -10.79 0.17 -6.77
N SER A 7 -11.69 -0.80 -6.75
CA SER A 7 -12.53 -1.08 -7.91
C SER A 7 -13.65 -0.04 -8.03
N ASP A 8 -13.85 0.49 -9.24
CA ASP A 8 -15.03 1.26 -9.54
C ASP A 8 -16.27 0.35 -9.47
N PRO A 9 -17.28 0.66 -8.63
CA PRO A 9 -18.47 -0.17 -8.51
C PRO A 9 -19.30 -0.25 -9.78
N ALA A 10 -19.08 0.66 -10.75
CA ALA A 10 -19.84 0.67 -11.99
C ALA A 10 -19.36 -0.37 -13.00
N ASP A 11 -18.05 -0.63 -13.05
CA ASP A 11 -17.47 -1.48 -14.10
C ASP A 11 -16.27 -2.33 -13.66
N ASP A 12 -15.94 -2.37 -12.37
CA ASP A 12 -14.82 -3.10 -11.79
C ASP A 12 -13.43 -2.65 -12.28
N THR A 13 -13.31 -1.53 -13.00
CA THR A 13 -12.01 -1.01 -13.37
C THR A 13 -11.32 -0.41 -12.15
N PRO A 14 -9.97 -0.49 -12.04
CA PRO A 14 -9.27 0.15 -10.93
C PRO A 14 -9.34 1.66 -11.05
N VAL A 15 -9.69 2.31 -9.96
CA VAL A 15 -9.52 3.76 -9.76
C VAL A 15 -8.25 3.95 -8.96
N LEU A 16 -7.30 4.69 -9.50
CA LEU A 16 -6.06 5.00 -8.81
C LEU A 16 -6.26 6.19 -7.87
N TYR A 17 -5.86 6.01 -6.63
CA TYR A 17 -5.76 7.07 -5.66
C TYR A 17 -4.29 7.44 -5.46
N LEU A 18 -3.95 8.67 -5.79
CA LEU A 18 -2.60 9.21 -5.67
C LEU A 18 -2.56 10.28 -4.59
N ARG A 19 -1.69 10.10 -3.62
CA ARG A 19 -1.41 11.10 -2.60
C ARG A 19 0.05 11.52 -2.69
N THR A 20 0.26 12.77 -3.05
CA THR A 20 1.61 13.32 -3.23
C THR A 20 1.83 14.47 -2.25
N ARG A 21 3.05 14.58 -1.73
CA ARG A 21 3.47 15.75 -0.98
C ARG A 21 4.47 16.52 -1.83
N GLY A 22 4.16 17.78 -2.13
CA GLY A 22 5.09 18.67 -2.82
C GLY A 22 6.26 19.09 -1.92
N SER A 23 7.27 19.70 -2.52
CA SER A 23 8.40 20.32 -1.78
C SER A 23 7.96 21.44 -0.83
N ASP A 24 6.79 22.00 -1.04
CA ASP A 24 6.09 22.96 -0.18
C ASP A 24 5.40 22.32 1.03
N GLY A 25 5.49 21.00 1.18
CA GLY A 25 4.83 20.22 2.22
C GLY A 25 3.33 20.02 2.02
N VAL A 26 2.74 20.60 0.95
CA VAL A 26 1.30 20.50 0.69
C VAL A 26 0.96 19.11 0.18
N LEU A 27 -0.04 18.49 0.81
CA LEU A 27 -0.61 17.24 0.34
C LEU A 27 -1.58 17.51 -0.80
N LYS A 28 -1.39 16.78 -1.91
CA LYS A 28 -2.32 16.77 -3.05
C LYS A 28 -2.87 15.36 -3.21
N GLU A 29 -4.17 15.28 -3.41
CA GLU A 29 -4.89 14.03 -3.65
C GLU A 29 -5.49 14.07 -5.04
N ARG A 30 -5.39 12.98 -5.76
CA ARG A 30 -5.93 12.84 -7.11
C ARG A 30 -6.47 11.44 -7.31
N TYR A 31 -7.64 11.37 -7.93
CA TYR A 31 -8.21 10.13 -8.43
C TYR A 31 -8.03 10.09 -9.94
N LEU A 32 -7.57 8.95 -10.46
CA LEU A 32 -7.44 8.71 -11.90
C LEU A 32 -8.34 7.53 -12.29
N TYR A 33 -9.20 7.81 -13.23
CA TYR A 33 -10.08 6.83 -13.84
C TYR A 33 -9.49 6.32 -15.15
N SER A 34 -10.00 5.17 -15.63
CA SER A 34 -9.62 4.64 -16.93
C SER A 34 -9.85 5.68 -18.04
N GLY A 35 -8.80 6.01 -18.77
CA GLY A 35 -8.82 7.05 -19.82
C GLY A 35 -8.24 8.41 -19.39
N ASP A 36 -8.02 8.65 -18.11
CA ASP A 36 -7.38 9.87 -17.64
C ASP A 36 -5.89 9.88 -18.02
N GLU A 37 -5.36 11.09 -18.21
CA GLU A 37 -3.92 11.28 -18.39
C GLU A 37 -3.15 10.83 -17.14
N GLY A 38 -2.16 9.95 -17.35
CA GLY A 38 -1.37 9.36 -16.28
C GLY A 38 -1.99 8.11 -15.66
N TYR A 39 -3.17 7.69 -16.12
CA TYR A 39 -3.72 6.39 -15.71
C TYR A 39 -2.88 5.24 -16.25
N VAL A 40 -2.56 4.29 -15.39
CA VAL A 40 -1.80 3.09 -15.75
C VAL A 40 -2.74 1.90 -15.77
N THR A 41 -2.98 1.32 -16.93
CA THR A 41 -3.73 0.06 -17.04
C THR A 41 -2.89 -1.09 -16.49
N PRO A 42 -3.45 -1.99 -15.66
CA PRO A 42 -2.71 -3.14 -15.16
C PRO A 42 -2.14 -3.98 -16.32
N PHE A 43 -0.88 -4.36 -16.24
CA PHE A 43 -0.21 -5.05 -17.34
C PHE A 43 0.80 -6.11 -16.87
N CYS A 44 1.14 -6.99 -17.77
CA CYS A 44 2.30 -7.88 -17.68
C CYS A 44 2.89 -8.06 -19.09
N TRP A 45 3.90 -8.90 -19.18
CA TRP A 45 4.51 -9.24 -20.47
C TRP A 45 4.36 -10.72 -20.75
N VAL A 46 4.23 -11.10 -22.03
CA VAL A 46 4.17 -12.49 -22.45
C VAL A 46 5.24 -12.77 -23.51
N ARG A 47 5.88 -13.92 -23.44
CA ARG A 47 6.86 -14.33 -24.47
C ARG A 47 6.20 -14.39 -25.85
N GLN A 48 6.87 -13.86 -26.87
CA GLN A 48 6.38 -13.97 -28.26
C GLN A 48 6.33 -15.43 -28.73
N SER A 49 7.17 -16.29 -28.15
CA SER A 49 7.20 -17.74 -28.41
C SER A 49 6.17 -18.52 -27.57
N ALA A 50 5.30 -17.84 -26.82
CA ALA A 50 4.28 -18.52 -26.01
C ALA A 50 3.36 -19.38 -26.89
N PRO A 51 3.05 -20.59 -26.46
CA PRO A 51 2.19 -21.49 -27.23
C PRO A 51 0.75 -20.96 -27.29
N GLN A 52 0.00 -21.39 -28.30
CA GLN A 52 -1.36 -20.90 -28.57
C GLN A 52 -2.32 -21.04 -27.37
N TRP A 53 -2.13 -22.06 -26.53
CA TRP A 53 -2.97 -22.25 -25.35
C TRP A 53 -2.81 -21.12 -24.33
N VAL A 54 -1.58 -20.54 -24.18
CA VAL A 54 -1.35 -19.37 -23.33
C VAL A 54 -2.12 -18.17 -23.88
N LEU A 55 -2.01 -17.89 -25.17
CA LEU A 55 -2.73 -16.79 -25.81
C LEU A 55 -4.25 -16.94 -25.72
N ASN A 56 -4.75 -18.18 -25.85
CA ASN A 56 -6.16 -18.47 -25.63
C ASN A 56 -6.58 -18.22 -24.18
N ARG A 57 -5.70 -18.58 -23.22
CA ARG A 57 -5.97 -18.33 -21.79
C ARG A 57 -6.05 -16.85 -21.48
N LEU A 58 -5.08 -16.06 -21.98
CA LEU A 58 -5.11 -14.60 -21.85
C LEU A 58 -6.41 -14.00 -22.43
N ARG A 59 -6.84 -14.48 -23.61
CA ARG A 59 -8.11 -14.04 -24.20
C ARG A 59 -9.30 -14.35 -23.32
N ASN A 60 -9.36 -15.52 -22.69
CA ASN A 60 -10.44 -15.91 -21.78
C ASN A 60 -10.50 -15.06 -20.51
N LEU A 61 -9.38 -14.41 -20.14
CA LEU A 61 -9.30 -13.43 -19.06
C LEU A 61 -9.56 -11.99 -19.55
N ASN A 62 -10.07 -11.84 -20.77
CA ASN A 62 -10.27 -10.53 -21.41
C ASN A 62 -9.00 -9.67 -21.50
N ALA A 63 -7.83 -10.33 -21.52
CA ALA A 63 -6.57 -9.64 -21.67
C ALA A 63 -6.32 -9.24 -23.13
N VAL A 64 -5.75 -8.07 -23.33
CA VAL A 64 -5.37 -7.55 -24.65
C VAL A 64 -3.87 -7.71 -24.85
N VAL A 65 -3.48 -8.47 -25.87
CA VAL A 65 -2.07 -8.66 -26.25
C VAL A 65 -1.68 -7.61 -27.29
N HIS A 66 -0.82 -6.68 -26.91
CA HIS A 66 -0.34 -5.60 -27.78
C HIS A 66 0.91 -6.06 -28.53
N ARG A 67 0.73 -6.64 -29.72
CA ARG A 67 1.84 -7.19 -30.53
C ARG A 67 2.79 -6.14 -31.09
N ASN A 68 2.37 -4.89 -31.13
CA ASN A 68 3.18 -3.73 -31.54
C ASN A 68 3.98 -3.11 -30.40
N VAL A 69 3.73 -3.51 -29.13
CA VAL A 69 4.48 -3.06 -27.96
C VAL A 69 5.38 -4.21 -27.51
N THR A 70 6.66 -4.07 -27.73
CA THR A 70 7.65 -5.11 -27.49
C THR A 70 8.68 -4.68 -26.46
N ALA A 71 9.18 -5.65 -25.71
CA ALA A 71 10.30 -5.49 -24.79
C ALA A 71 11.22 -6.72 -24.89
N LYS A 72 12.35 -6.66 -24.21
CA LYS A 72 13.27 -7.78 -24.07
C LYS A 72 13.32 -8.17 -22.60
N GLY A 73 13.00 -9.42 -22.31
CA GLY A 73 13.09 -9.96 -20.95
C GLY A 73 14.56 -10.07 -20.49
N VAL A 74 14.76 -10.16 -19.20
CA VAL A 74 16.08 -10.32 -18.56
C VAL A 74 16.83 -11.57 -19.04
N ASP A 75 16.11 -12.57 -19.49
CA ASP A 75 16.61 -13.81 -20.06
C ASP A 75 16.79 -13.75 -21.60
N GLY A 76 16.61 -12.57 -22.19
CA GLY A 76 16.79 -12.31 -23.62
C GLY A 76 15.60 -12.66 -24.52
N HIS A 77 14.50 -13.17 -23.99
CA HIS A 77 13.30 -13.43 -24.78
C HIS A 77 12.61 -12.15 -25.24
N ASN A 78 12.09 -12.18 -26.46
CA ASN A 78 11.22 -11.10 -26.94
C ASN A 78 9.82 -11.23 -26.34
N LEU A 79 9.26 -10.11 -25.91
CA LEU A 79 8.00 -10.03 -25.17
C LEU A 79 6.99 -9.15 -25.90
N TRP A 80 5.71 -9.44 -25.69
CA TRP A 80 4.59 -8.55 -26.00
C TRP A 80 3.95 -8.03 -24.71
N LYS A 81 3.54 -6.78 -24.69
CA LYS A 81 2.78 -6.22 -23.59
C LYS A 81 1.37 -6.83 -23.56
N VAL A 82 0.90 -7.15 -22.38
CA VAL A 82 -0.46 -7.65 -22.12
C VAL A 82 -1.10 -6.74 -21.11
N THR A 83 -2.24 -6.14 -21.44
CA THR A 83 -3.03 -5.36 -20.49
C THR A 83 -4.27 -6.14 -20.08
N VAL A 84 -4.68 -5.93 -18.85
CA VAL A 84 -5.87 -6.52 -18.27
C VAL A 84 -6.77 -5.45 -17.69
N ARG A 85 -8.05 -5.77 -17.53
CA ARG A 85 -9.03 -4.83 -17.00
C ARG A 85 -8.86 -4.59 -15.51
N THR A 86 -8.54 -5.64 -14.76
CA THR A 86 -8.43 -5.58 -13.30
C THR A 86 -7.10 -6.14 -12.82
N PRO A 87 -6.53 -5.63 -11.72
CA PRO A 87 -5.31 -6.19 -11.12
C PRO A 87 -5.46 -7.66 -10.72
N GLY A 88 -6.66 -8.09 -10.32
CA GLY A 88 -6.94 -9.49 -9.99
C GLY A 88 -6.70 -10.45 -11.15
N ALA A 89 -6.91 -10.01 -12.40
CA ALA A 89 -6.62 -10.83 -13.57
C ALA A 89 -5.11 -11.11 -13.74
N LEU A 90 -4.22 -10.24 -13.26
CA LEU A 90 -2.77 -10.50 -13.26
C LEU A 90 -2.42 -11.69 -12.38
N TRP A 91 -3.07 -11.81 -11.23
CA TRP A 91 -2.90 -12.96 -10.35
C TRP A 91 -3.28 -14.28 -11.06
N GLU A 92 -4.40 -14.31 -11.76
CA GLU A 92 -4.79 -15.50 -12.51
C GLU A 92 -3.85 -15.81 -13.67
N ILE A 93 -3.30 -14.80 -14.33
CA ILE A 93 -2.28 -14.97 -15.37
C ILE A 93 -1.02 -15.58 -14.75
N ARG A 94 -0.56 -15.05 -13.63
CA ARG A 94 0.57 -15.58 -12.87
C ARG A 94 0.40 -17.07 -12.57
N GLU A 95 -0.70 -17.45 -11.92
CA GLU A 95 -0.93 -18.85 -11.55
C GLU A 95 -0.94 -19.81 -12.74
N LYS A 96 -1.52 -19.39 -13.84
CA LYS A 96 -1.82 -20.28 -14.97
C LYS A 96 -0.81 -20.22 -16.10
N CYS A 97 -0.02 -19.15 -16.19
CA CYS A 97 0.87 -18.85 -17.30
C CYS A 97 2.30 -18.46 -16.86
N GLU A 98 2.68 -18.66 -15.61
CA GLU A 98 3.93 -18.20 -14.98
C GLU A 98 5.18 -18.37 -15.86
N LYS A 99 5.36 -19.53 -16.48
CA LYS A 99 6.53 -19.83 -17.32
C LYS A 99 6.63 -18.99 -18.60
N TRP A 100 5.55 -18.31 -18.96
CA TRP A 100 5.42 -17.58 -20.21
C TRP A 100 5.21 -16.08 -20.02
N THR A 101 5.04 -15.66 -18.78
CA THR A 101 4.74 -14.27 -18.44
C THR A 101 5.80 -13.68 -17.51
N TYR A 102 5.94 -12.36 -17.54
CA TYR A 102 6.86 -11.58 -16.71
C TYR A 102 6.06 -10.44 -16.08
N GLU A 103 6.47 -10.04 -14.89
CA GLU A 103 5.86 -8.92 -14.15
C GLU A 103 4.37 -9.12 -13.79
N ALA A 104 3.83 -10.34 -13.99
CA ALA A 104 2.47 -10.65 -13.53
C ALA A 104 2.37 -10.77 -11.99
N ASP A 105 3.50 -10.82 -11.32
CA ASP A 105 3.69 -10.84 -9.86
C ASP A 105 3.95 -9.46 -9.27
N VAL A 106 4.24 -8.46 -10.10
CA VAL A 106 4.41 -7.08 -9.66
C VAL A 106 3.05 -6.51 -9.25
N GLN A 107 2.96 -6.03 -8.02
CA GLN A 107 1.71 -5.46 -7.52
C GLN A 107 1.33 -4.22 -8.33
N TYR A 108 0.03 -4.00 -8.50
CA TYR A 108 -0.45 -2.95 -9.39
C TYR A 108 0.00 -1.54 -8.95
N HIS A 109 0.03 -1.26 -7.66
CA HIS A 109 0.55 0.02 -7.17
C HIS A 109 2.04 0.23 -7.49
N ASP A 110 2.84 -0.84 -7.50
CA ASP A 110 4.25 -0.78 -7.91
C ASP A 110 4.39 -0.52 -9.41
N GLN A 111 3.53 -1.15 -10.24
CA GLN A 111 3.49 -0.86 -11.67
C GLN A 111 3.17 0.61 -11.94
N VAL A 112 2.24 1.18 -11.18
CA VAL A 112 1.88 2.61 -11.28
C VAL A 112 3.07 3.48 -10.90
N LEU A 113 3.72 3.21 -9.76
CA LEU A 113 4.90 3.96 -9.32
C LEU A 113 6.03 3.93 -10.35
N LEU A 114 6.38 2.75 -10.85
CA LEU A 114 7.42 2.58 -11.87
C LEU A 114 7.07 3.27 -13.19
N SER A 115 5.79 3.29 -13.56
CA SER A 115 5.33 3.97 -14.78
C SER A 115 5.32 5.48 -14.65
N MET A 116 5.01 6.01 -13.46
CA MET A 116 5.00 7.45 -13.19
C MET A 116 6.40 8.05 -13.02
N TYR A 117 7.36 7.24 -12.58
CA TYR A 117 8.73 7.67 -12.28
C TYR A 117 9.76 6.78 -13.00
N PRO A 118 9.74 6.71 -14.35
CA PRO A 118 10.69 5.89 -15.09
C PRO A 118 12.11 6.43 -14.95
N GLY A 119 13.05 5.55 -14.56
CA GLY A 119 14.47 5.90 -14.48
C GLY A 119 14.86 6.81 -13.32
N VAL A 120 14.02 6.89 -12.29
CA VAL A 120 14.39 7.54 -11.03
C VAL A 120 15.16 6.53 -10.20
N ASP A 121 16.48 6.52 -10.38
CA ASP A 121 17.39 5.69 -9.58
C ASP A 121 17.59 6.26 -8.17
N ASP A 122 17.41 7.59 -8.03
CA ASP A 122 17.44 8.29 -6.74
C ASP A 122 16.12 9.01 -6.51
N PHE A 123 15.26 8.41 -5.70
CA PHE A 123 14.21 9.21 -5.08
C PHE A 123 14.87 10.26 -4.18
N PRO A 124 14.48 11.55 -4.25
CA PRO A 124 14.98 12.54 -3.29
C PRO A 124 14.81 11.94 -1.90
N GLU A 125 15.84 12.06 -1.08
CA GLU A 125 15.85 11.55 0.29
C GLU A 125 14.57 12.01 1.00
N PHE A 126 13.58 11.14 0.96
CA PHE A 126 12.31 11.37 1.61
C PHE A 126 12.37 10.56 2.91
N HIS A 127 12.51 11.28 4.01
CA HIS A 127 12.36 10.69 5.34
C HIS A 127 10.88 10.77 5.72
N PRO A 128 10.08 9.71 5.43
CA PRO A 128 8.69 9.71 5.84
C PRO A 128 8.66 9.72 7.37
N ARG A 129 7.85 10.61 7.94
CA ARG A 129 7.52 10.50 9.35
C ARG A 129 6.83 9.16 9.58
N LYS A 130 7.45 8.30 10.35
CA LYS A 130 6.97 6.95 10.63
C LYS A 130 6.41 6.90 12.03
N TRP A 131 5.25 6.32 12.17
CA TRP A 131 4.67 6.02 13.46
C TRP A 131 4.66 4.51 13.63
N TYR A 132 5.29 4.07 14.69
CA TYR A 132 5.22 2.69 15.14
C TYR A 132 4.28 2.68 16.34
N PHE A 133 3.30 1.80 16.34
CA PHE A 133 2.40 1.68 17.46
C PHE A 133 2.29 0.22 17.89
N ASP A 134 2.14 0.02 19.17
CA ASP A 134 1.86 -1.26 19.79
C ASP A 134 0.66 -1.11 20.73
N MET A 135 -0.14 -2.16 20.84
CA MET A 135 -1.35 -2.17 21.67
C MET A 135 -1.37 -3.41 22.54
N GLU A 136 -1.57 -3.19 23.82
CA GLU A 136 -1.82 -4.24 24.78
C GLU A 136 -3.30 -4.23 25.17
N TRP A 137 -3.90 -5.38 25.27
CA TRP A 137 -5.27 -5.54 25.71
C TRP A 137 -5.43 -6.63 26.77
N ASN A 138 -6.44 -6.50 27.58
CA ASN A 138 -6.79 -7.52 28.55
C ASN A 138 -7.47 -8.70 27.84
N THR A 139 -6.90 -9.90 27.96
CA THR A 139 -7.47 -11.12 27.37
C THR A 139 -8.61 -11.70 28.18
N THR A 140 -8.89 -11.16 29.37
CA THR A 140 -9.98 -11.57 30.26
C THR A 140 -11.07 -10.51 30.30
N GLY A 141 -12.33 -10.89 30.18
CA GLY A 141 -13.45 -9.97 30.22
C GLY A 141 -13.77 -9.33 28.86
N ALA A 142 -13.92 -8.01 28.82
CA ALA A 142 -14.38 -7.28 27.64
C ALA A 142 -13.31 -7.03 26.56
N CYS A 143 -12.12 -7.59 26.67
CA CYS A 143 -10.99 -7.38 25.76
C CYS A 143 -10.63 -5.89 25.61
N GLU A 144 -10.63 -5.17 26.70
CA GLU A 144 -10.33 -3.72 26.71
C GLU A 144 -8.86 -3.46 26.38
N ILE A 145 -8.61 -2.47 25.53
CA ILE A 145 -7.24 -1.98 25.25
C ILE A 145 -6.76 -1.26 26.52
N THR A 146 -5.64 -1.71 27.07
CA THR A 146 -5.08 -1.18 28.31
C THR A 146 -3.90 -0.27 28.10
N VAL A 147 -3.15 -0.47 27.04
CA VAL A 147 -1.98 0.36 26.68
C VAL A 147 -1.94 0.55 25.18
N ILE A 148 -1.60 1.77 24.75
CA ILE A 148 -1.19 2.07 23.38
C ILE A 148 0.14 2.81 23.47
N ALA A 149 1.18 2.27 22.89
CA ALA A 149 2.47 2.93 22.75
C ALA A 149 2.66 3.41 21.30
N VAL A 150 3.06 4.66 21.13
CA VAL A 150 3.33 5.27 19.82
C VAL A 150 4.75 5.82 19.81
N VAL A 151 5.55 5.34 18.87
CA VAL A 151 6.88 5.90 18.59
C VAL A 151 6.82 6.63 17.26
N ASP A 152 7.22 7.88 17.27
CA ASP A 152 7.30 8.73 16.09
C ASP A 152 8.77 8.89 15.69
N SER A 153 9.10 8.69 14.42
CA SER A 153 10.47 8.83 13.92
C SER A 153 11.08 10.22 14.14
N ASP A 154 10.25 11.23 14.34
CA ASP A 154 10.67 12.63 14.55
C ASP A 154 10.79 12.98 16.04
N HIS A 155 10.44 12.05 16.94
CA HIS A 155 10.51 12.24 18.38
C HIS A 155 11.43 11.21 19.02
N GLU A 156 12.24 11.67 19.95
CA GLU A 156 13.23 10.85 20.65
C GLU A 156 12.58 9.83 21.62
N HIS A 157 11.38 10.14 22.10
CA HIS A 157 10.70 9.36 23.13
C HIS A 157 9.32 8.86 22.68
N PRO A 158 8.95 7.63 23.06
CA PRO A 158 7.62 7.11 22.79
C PRO A 158 6.55 7.85 23.65
N VAL A 159 5.36 7.96 23.06
CA VAL A 159 4.16 8.40 23.79
C VAL A 159 3.37 7.15 24.16
N VAL A 160 3.09 7.00 25.45
CA VAL A 160 2.32 5.86 25.97
C VAL A 160 0.98 6.34 26.53
N PHE A 161 -0.09 5.75 26.03
CA PHE A 161 -1.43 5.91 26.55
C PHE A 161 -1.75 4.66 27.37
N ALA A 162 -1.98 4.84 28.65
CA ALA A 162 -2.34 3.73 29.54
C ALA A 162 -3.70 3.99 30.17
N TRP A 163 -4.47 2.91 30.31
CA TRP A 163 -5.74 2.90 30.98
C TRP A 163 -5.76 1.81 32.05
N SER A 164 -6.31 2.12 33.21
CA SER A 164 -6.54 1.16 34.29
C SER A 164 -7.88 1.44 34.99
N GLU A 165 -8.38 0.46 35.73
CA GLU A 165 -9.58 0.68 36.56
C GLU A 165 -9.38 1.78 37.62
N GLU A 166 -8.15 1.94 38.08
CA GLU A 166 -7.79 3.02 39.01
C GLU A 166 -7.86 4.40 38.34
N SER A 167 -7.51 4.50 37.05
CA SER A 167 -7.65 5.76 36.32
C SER A 167 -9.11 6.17 36.13
N LYS A 168 -10.04 5.22 36.05
CA LYS A 168 -11.48 5.49 36.08
C LYS A 168 -11.93 6.23 37.35
N ARG A 169 -11.24 6.00 38.45
CA ARG A 169 -11.56 6.59 39.75
C ARG A 169 -10.90 7.94 39.98
N GLY A 170 -10.20 8.47 38.99
CA GLY A 170 -9.49 9.76 39.10
C GLY A 170 -8.32 9.75 40.10
N SER A 171 -7.79 8.57 40.42
CA SER A 171 -6.74 8.39 41.42
C SER A 171 -5.33 8.48 40.90
N ILE A 172 -5.13 8.49 39.57
CA ILE A 172 -3.81 8.60 38.93
C ILE A 172 -3.68 10.00 38.33
N THR A 173 -2.80 10.80 38.91
CA THR A 173 -2.42 12.08 38.33
C THR A 173 -1.35 11.87 37.26
N LYS A 174 -1.35 12.72 36.25
CA LYS A 174 -0.36 12.70 35.12
C LYS A 174 1.07 12.72 35.65
N THR A 175 1.34 13.41 36.75
CA THR A 175 2.65 13.60 37.35
C THR A 175 3.24 12.31 37.94
N GLU A 176 2.42 11.49 38.57
CA GLU A 176 2.87 10.25 39.25
C GLU A 176 3.39 9.18 38.25
N TRP A 177 2.93 9.22 37.02
CA TRP A 177 3.36 8.29 35.99
C TRP A 177 4.62 8.78 35.24
N ILE A 178 4.76 10.08 35.03
CA ILE A 178 5.96 10.67 34.39
C ILE A 178 7.20 10.41 35.24
N ASP A 179 7.10 10.54 36.56
CA ASP A 179 8.18 10.31 37.51
C ASP A 179 8.62 8.82 37.59
N ARG A 180 7.78 7.89 37.16
CA ARG A 180 8.06 6.45 37.19
C ARG A 180 8.80 5.92 35.97
N TYR A 181 8.69 6.61 34.84
CA TYR A 181 9.22 6.13 33.55
C TYR A 181 10.09 7.20 32.94
N ASP A 182 11.32 7.28 33.43
CA ASP A 182 12.34 8.18 32.93
C ASP A 182 12.48 8.01 31.39
N GLY A 183 12.28 9.07 30.63
CA GLY A 183 12.35 9.07 29.17
C GLY A 183 11.07 8.76 28.41
N TYR A 184 9.91 8.69 29.07
CA TYR A 184 8.62 8.49 28.41
C TYR A 184 7.66 9.65 28.66
N GLU A 185 6.96 10.09 27.62
CA GLU A 185 5.82 10.99 27.79
C GLU A 185 4.55 10.16 27.97
N LEU A 186 4.05 10.09 29.21
CA LEU A 186 2.79 9.40 29.50
C LEU A 186 1.63 10.39 29.46
N ARG A 187 0.65 10.11 28.60
CA ARG A 187 -0.62 10.83 28.53
C ARG A 187 -1.75 9.90 28.93
N THR A 188 -2.37 10.18 30.05
CA THR A 188 -3.59 9.47 30.47
C THR A 188 -4.81 10.22 29.96
N TYR A 189 -5.61 9.57 29.13
CA TYR A 189 -6.90 10.09 28.72
C TYR A 189 -7.98 9.34 29.49
N ILE A 190 -8.74 10.08 30.26
CA ILE A 190 -9.99 9.59 30.89
C ILE A 190 -11.08 9.93 29.88
N SER A 191 -11.69 8.93 29.28
CA SER A 191 -12.93 9.13 28.53
C SER A 191 -14.08 9.29 29.54
N GLU A 192 -14.66 10.46 29.63
CA GLU A 192 -15.86 10.70 30.45
C GLU A 192 -17.14 10.17 29.78
N GLN A 193 -17.05 9.55 28.63
CA GLN A 193 -18.22 9.06 27.89
C GLN A 193 -17.98 7.65 27.35
N MET A 194 -18.49 6.68 28.03
CA MET A 194 -19.13 5.49 27.49
C MET A 194 -20.44 5.25 28.24
#